data_ebc8540efccffa71b365df96865db3ed
#
_entry.id   ebc8540efccffa71b365df96865db3ed
#
_cell.length_a   1.000
_cell.length_b   1.000
_cell.length_c   1.000
_cell.angle_alpha   90.00
_cell.angle_beta   90.00
_cell.angle_gamma   90.00
#
_symmetry.space_group_name_H-M   'P 1'
#
loop_
_entity.id
_entity.type
_entity.pdbx_description
1 polymer ?
#
loop_
_entity_poly.entity_id
_entity_poly.type
_entity_poly.pdbx_seq_one_letter_code
_entity_poly.pdbx_strand_id
1 'polypeptide(L)'
;MKKYYATHLVKSEDLNHHGTLFAARTASWFVESAFIAAACEHGDPSEIVCRNMHGMSFRTPVRNGSVVRFTSRVVHTGSTSLMVHVEVSDELTGQLAVDGYLTFVTVYKETGEKHPHGIVLDEPEDAHEVAEREGAQRLRAGL
;
A
#
# COMPACT_ATOMS: atom_id res chain seq x y z
N MET A 1 8.74 11.11 -0.43
CA MET A 1 8.61 10.14 0.68
C MET A 1 9.32 8.86 0.30
N LYS A 2 9.80 8.13 1.28
CA LYS A 2 10.53 6.87 1.09
C LYS A 2 9.62 5.78 0.55
N LYS A 3 10.14 4.96 -0.37
CA LYS A 3 9.50 3.73 -0.85
C LYS A 3 9.88 2.55 0.03
N TYR A 4 8.93 1.67 0.25
CA TYR A 4 9.13 0.40 0.96
C TYR A 4 8.81 -0.74 0.01
N TYR A 5 9.58 -1.80 0.08
CA TYR A 5 9.50 -2.91 -0.86
C TYR A 5 9.28 -4.23 -0.13
N ALA A 6 8.43 -5.07 -0.69
CA ALA A 6 8.29 -6.46 -0.30
C ALA A 6 8.15 -7.30 -1.57
N THR A 7 8.84 -8.43 -1.63
CA THR A 7 8.78 -9.32 -2.78
C THR A 7 8.30 -10.69 -2.36
N HIS A 8 7.53 -11.33 -3.24
CA HIS A 8 7.00 -12.66 -3.01
C HIS A 8 7.16 -13.51 -4.25
N LEU A 9 7.58 -14.76 -4.05
CA LEU A 9 7.52 -15.78 -5.10
C LEU A 9 6.11 -16.34 -5.12
N VAL A 10 5.47 -16.35 -6.29
CA VAL A 10 4.13 -16.92 -6.47
C VAL A 10 4.25 -18.43 -6.65
N LYS A 11 3.71 -19.16 -5.70
CA LYS A 11 3.76 -20.64 -5.66
C LYS A 11 2.38 -21.22 -5.93
N SER A 12 2.33 -22.53 -6.15
CA SER A 12 1.07 -23.25 -6.41
C SER A 12 0.01 -23.01 -5.35
N GLU A 13 0.40 -22.88 -4.09
CA GLU A 13 -0.51 -22.63 -2.96
C GLU A 13 -1.14 -21.23 -2.98
N ASP A 14 -0.57 -20.32 -3.80
CA ASP A 14 -1.04 -18.93 -3.91
C ASP A 14 -2.02 -18.73 -5.06
N LEU A 15 -2.31 -19.79 -5.82
CA LEU A 15 -3.09 -19.71 -7.05
C LEU A 15 -4.59 -19.92 -6.81
N ASN A 16 -5.38 -19.29 -7.69
CA ASN A 16 -6.82 -19.55 -7.81
C ASN A 16 -7.06 -20.74 -8.78
N HIS A 17 -8.32 -21.02 -9.05
CA HIS A 17 -8.73 -22.11 -9.95
C HIS A 17 -8.39 -21.88 -11.43
N HIS A 18 -8.01 -20.63 -11.81
CA HIS A 18 -7.54 -20.31 -13.15
C HIS A 18 -6.02 -20.48 -13.32
N GLY A 19 -5.30 -20.82 -12.24
CA GLY A 19 -3.85 -20.95 -12.28
C GLY A 19 -3.10 -19.61 -12.20
N THR A 20 -3.76 -18.55 -11.75
CA THR A 20 -3.14 -17.25 -11.52
C THR A 20 -3.22 -16.88 -10.03
N LEU A 21 -2.43 -15.88 -9.62
CA LEU A 21 -2.38 -15.45 -8.22
C LEU A 21 -3.79 -15.11 -7.72
N PHE A 22 -4.17 -15.74 -6.61
CA PHE A 22 -5.49 -15.55 -6.00
C PHE A 22 -5.65 -14.13 -5.44
N ALA A 23 -6.77 -13.49 -5.78
CA ALA A 23 -7.04 -12.10 -5.38
C ALA A 23 -6.95 -11.89 -3.87
N ALA A 24 -7.46 -12.82 -3.06
CA ALA A 24 -7.39 -12.71 -1.60
C ALA A 24 -5.96 -12.82 -1.08
N ARG A 25 -5.10 -13.61 -1.71
CA ARG A 25 -3.67 -13.68 -1.38
C ARG A 25 -2.98 -12.36 -1.72
N THR A 26 -3.26 -11.83 -2.90
CA THR A 26 -2.75 -10.52 -3.33
C THR A 26 -3.18 -9.44 -2.34
N ALA A 27 -4.45 -9.45 -1.94
CA ALA A 27 -4.99 -8.47 -1.00
C ALA A 27 -4.30 -8.54 0.37
N SER A 28 -4.03 -9.75 0.86
CA SER A 28 -3.30 -9.94 2.11
C SER A 28 -1.91 -9.30 2.06
N TRP A 29 -1.14 -9.58 1.02
CA TRP A 29 0.20 -9.00 0.83
C TRP A 29 0.14 -7.49 0.59
N PHE A 30 -0.90 -7.03 -0.10
CA PHE A 30 -1.13 -5.62 -0.41
C PHE A 30 -1.35 -4.79 0.86
N VAL A 31 -2.24 -5.24 1.74
CA VAL A 31 -2.51 -4.59 3.02
C VAL A 31 -1.27 -4.60 3.91
N GLU A 32 -0.57 -5.74 3.97
CA GLU A 32 0.65 -5.86 4.76
C GLU A 32 1.73 -4.88 4.28
N SER A 33 1.94 -4.79 2.97
CA SER A 33 2.93 -3.86 2.39
C SER A 33 2.59 -2.40 2.72
N ALA A 34 1.32 -2.03 2.61
CA ALA A 34 0.88 -0.68 2.95
C ALA A 34 1.07 -0.38 4.43
N PHE A 35 0.73 -1.35 5.28
CA PHE A 35 0.92 -1.25 6.73
C PHE A 35 2.38 -1.01 7.10
N ILE A 36 3.29 -1.73 6.45
CA ILE A 36 4.74 -1.58 6.68
C ILE A 36 5.17 -0.13 6.41
N ALA A 37 4.74 0.46 5.31
CA ALA A 37 5.08 1.86 4.99
C ALA A 37 4.58 2.82 6.09
N ALA A 38 3.33 2.69 6.49
CA ALA A 38 2.74 3.53 7.53
C ALA A 38 3.46 3.33 8.88
N ALA A 39 3.70 2.08 9.25
CA ALA A 39 4.35 1.74 10.52
C ALA A 39 5.78 2.24 10.59
N CYS A 40 6.55 2.11 9.51
CA CYS A 40 7.93 2.57 9.46
C CYS A 40 8.02 4.10 9.48
N GLU A 41 7.12 4.79 8.80
CA GLU A 41 7.10 6.26 8.84
C GLU A 41 6.71 6.79 10.21
N HIS A 42 5.77 6.14 10.88
CA HIS A 42 5.34 6.53 12.23
C HIS A 42 6.32 6.09 13.32
N GLY A 43 6.94 4.94 13.13
CA GLY A 43 7.93 4.38 14.07
C GLY A 43 7.38 3.44 15.13
N ASP A 44 6.07 3.22 15.18
CA ASP A 44 5.44 2.30 16.15
C ASP A 44 4.26 1.58 15.50
N PRO A 45 4.44 0.29 15.11
CA PRO A 45 3.37 -0.49 14.48
C PRO A 45 2.12 -0.65 15.35
N SER A 46 2.29 -0.63 16.68
CA SER A 46 1.15 -0.82 17.60
C SER A 46 0.18 0.37 17.58
N GLU A 47 0.58 1.48 17.00
CA GLU A 47 -0.22 2.70 16.92
C GLU A 47 -0.86 2.90 15.55
N ILE A 48 -0.75 1.94 14.65
CA ILE A 48 -1.29 2.01 13.30
C ILE A 48 -2.49 1.10 13.15
N VAL A 49 -3.60 1.66 12.69
CA VAL A 49 -4.85 0.92 12.43
C VAL A 49 -5.27 1.14 10.99
N CYS A 50 -5.53 0.05 10.25
CA CYS A 50 -6.08 0.14 8.91
C CYS A 50 -7.54 0.59 8.99
N ARG A 51 -7.86 1.67 8.29
CA ARG A 51 -9.21 2.24 8.30
C ARG A 51 -9.99 1.94 7.04
N ASN A 52 -9.33 2.02 5.88
CA ASN A 52 -10.05 1.94 4.61
C ASN A 52 -9.10 1.50 3.50
N MET A 53 -9.61 0.63 2.63
CA MET A 53 -8.97 0.29 1.37
C MET A 53 -9.77 0.98 0.27
N HIS A 54 -9.14 1.93 -0.44
CA HIS A 54 -9.79 2.78 -1.44
C HIS A 54 -9.84 2.16 -2.83
N GLY A 55 -9.60 0.92 -2.93
CA GLY A 55 -9.63 0.22 -4.17
C GLY A 55 -8.33 -0.53 -4.39
N MET A 56 -8.46 -1.58 -5.16
CA MET A 56 -7.39 -2.47 -5.53
C MET A 56 -7.73 -2.94 -6.92
N SER A 57 -7.07 -2.32 -7.91
CA SER A 57 -7.36 -2.57 -9.31
C SER A 57 -6.46 -3.64 -9.85
N PHE A 58 -7.04 -4.73 -10.33
CA PHE A 58 -6.33 -5.84 -10.96
C PHE A 58 -6.20 -5.55 -12.44
N ARG A 59 -4.98 -5.32 -12.91
CA ARG A 59 -4.72 -4.91 -14.29
C ARG A 59 -4.20 -6.05 -15.14
N THR A 60 -3.35 -6.91 -14.57
CA THR A 60 -2.72 -8.02 -15.28
C THR A 60 -2.67 -9.25 -14.37
N PRO A 61 -3.13 -10.43 -14.85
CA PRO A 61 -3.00 -11.67 -14.10
C PRO A 61 -1.53 -12.00 -13.82
N VAL A 62 -1.27 -12.53 -12.63
CA VAL A 62 0.06 -12.96 -12.20
C VAL A 62 0.12 -14.48 -12.23
N ARG A 63 1.14 -15.03 -12.85
CA ARG A 63 1.28 -16.47 -13.09
C ARG A 63 2.08 -17.18 -12.01
N ASN A 64 1.91 -18.48 -11.91
CA ASN A 64 2.75 -19.35 -11.09
C ASN A 64 4.22 -19.18 -11.49
N GLY A 65 5.08 -19.02 -10.48
CA GLY A 65 6.52 -18.84 -10.69
C GLY A 65 6.94 -17.38 -10.89
N SER A 66 5.99 -16.45 -10.98
CA SER A 66 6.31 -15.02 -11.03
C SER A 66 6.90 -14.57 -9.70
N VAL A 67 7.72 -13.52 -9.77
CA VAL A 67 8.19 -12.80 -8.58
C VAL A 67 7.53 -11.44 -8.60
N VAL A 68 6.74 -11.13 -7.58
CA VAL A 68 6.03 -9.85 -7.49
C VAL A 68 6.65 -8.95 -6.46
N ARG A 69 6.80 -7.68 -6.81
CA ARG A 69 7.26 -6.62 -5.92
C ARG A 69 6.09 -5.73 -5.55
N PHE A 70 5.90 -5.56 -4.25
CA PHE A 70 4.98 -4.59 -3.68
C PHE A 70 5.78 -3.36 -3.30
N THR A 71 5.49 -2.23 -3.94
CA THR A 71 6.12 -0.94 -3.65
C THR A 71 5.09 -0.05 -2.99
N SER A 72 5.34 0.36 -1.75
CA SER A 72 4.42 1.19 -0.98
C SER A 72 5.09 2.49 -0.55
N ARG A 73 4.30 3.56 -0.52
CA ARG A 73 4.78 4.90 -0.19
C ARG A 73 3.64 5.72 0.41
N VAL A 74 3.92 6.45 1.49
CA VAL A 74 2.98 7.41 2.05
C VAL A 74 2.84 8.58 1.07
N VAL A 75 1.60 8.87 0.65
CA VAL A 75 1.32 9.86 -0.40
C VAL A 75 0.38 10.98 0.06
N HIS A 76 -0.20 10.85 1.24
CA HIS A 76 -1.07 11.88 1.81
C HIS A 76 -1.11 11.77 3.32
N THR A 77 -1.20 12.89 4.02
CA THR A 77 -1.28 12.93 5.48
C THR A 77 -2.38 13.87 5.93
N GLY A 78 -3.25 13.40 6.83
CA GLY A 78 -4.04 14.25 7.70
C GLY A 78 -3.34 14.36 9.06
N SER A 79 -3.94 14.98 10.05
CA SER A 79 -3.34 15.09 11.38
C SER A 79 -3.13 13.70 12.03
N THR A 80 -4.11 12.81 11.89
CA THR A 80 -4.11 11.47 12.50
C THR A 80 -4.25 10.37 11.47
N SER A 81 -4.09 10.66 10.18
CA SER A 81 -4.26 9.69 9.11
C SER A 81 -3.08 9.72 8.16
N LEU A 82 -2.82 8.56 7.56
CA LEU A 82 -1.82 8.36 6.52
C LEU A 82 -2.48 7.62 5.37
N MET A 83 -2.33 8.11 4.15
CA MET A 83 -2.73 7.37 2.96
C MET A 83 -1.50 6.83 2.26
N VAL A 84 -1.51 5.52 1.97
CA VAL A 84 -0.42 4.80 1.34
C VAL A 84 -0.86 4.34 -0.03
N HIS A 85 -0.02 4.56 -1.04
CA HIS A 85 -0.19 4.01 -2.38
C HIS A 85 0.66 2.75 -2.51
N VAL A 86 0.08 1.71 -3.09
CA VAL A 86 0.78 0.43 -3.34
C VAL A 86 0.69 0.08 -4.82
N GLU A 87 1.82 -0.27 -5.39
CA GLU A 87 1.92 -0.81 -6.73
C GLU A 87 2.52 -2.20 -6.66
N VAL A 88 1.90 -3.15 -7.36
CA VAL A 88 2.37 -4.54 -7.46
C VAL A 88 2.84 -4.77 -8.88
N SER A 89 4.09 -5.06 -9.08
CA SER A 89 4.67 -5.30 -10.40
C SER A 89 5.40 -6.64 -10.45
N ASP A 90 5.44 -7.22 -11.64
CA ASP A 90 6.22 -8.42 -11.93
C ASP A 90 7.69 -8.01 -12.05
N GLU A 91 8.56 -8.58 -11.20
CA GLU A 91 9.98 -8.27 -11.22
C GLU A 91 10.68 -8.72 -12.51
N LEU A 92 10.16 -9.75 -13.17
CA LEU A 92 10.77 -10.30 -14.37
C LEU A 92 10.44 -9.51 -15.62
N THR A 93 9.25 -8.90 -15.66
CA THR A 93 8.76 -8.17 -16.85
C THR A 93 8.63 -6.66 -16.62
N GLY A 94 8.59 -6.23 -15.37
CA GLY A 94 8.32 -4.83 -15.00
C GLY A 94 6.86 -4.42 -15.14
N GLN A 95 5.98 -5.35 -15.51
CA GLN A 95 4.58 -5.02 -15.77
C GLN A 95 3.80 -4.78 -14.49
N LEU A 96 3.03 -3.69 -14.46
CA LEU A 96 2.14 -3.38 -13.35
C LEU A 96 0.97 -4.36 -13.35
N ALA A 97 0.77 -5.05 -12.23
CA ALA A 97 -0.29 -6.05 -12.08
C ALA A 97 -1.48 -5.54 -11.26
N VAL A 98 -1.20 -4.83 -10.18
CA VAL A 98 -2.23 -4.34 -9.24
C VAL A 98 -1.77 -2.99 -8.69
N ASP A 99 -2.70 -2.08 -8.43
CA ASP A 99 -2.42 -0.86 -7.68
C ASP A 99 -3.63 -0.43 -6.86
N GLY A 100 -3.40 0.44 -5.90
CA GLY A 100 -4.48 1.00 -5.08
C GLY A 100 -3.95 1.80 -3.90
N TYR A 101 -4.88 2.23 -3.05
CA TYR A 101 -4.61 3.11 -1.92
C TYR A 101 -5.26 2.57 -0.65
N LEU A 102 -4.61 2.79 0.48
CA LEU A 102 -5.18 2.48 1.81
C LEU A 102 -4.99 3.67 2.73
N THR A 103 -5.94 3.85 3.64
CA THR A 103 -5.83 4.84 4.71
C THR A 103 -5.63 4.14 6.04
N PHE A 104 -4.64 4.60 6.79
CA PHE A 104 -4.36 4.20 8.17
C PHE A 104 -4.58 5.38 9.10
N VAL A 105 -4.91 5.08 10.34
CA VAL A 105 -5.10 6.08 11.38
C VAL A 105 -4.11 5.77 12.51
N THR A 106 -3.50 6.82 13.05
CA THR A 106 -2.63 6.67 14.21
C THR A 106 -3.43 6.85 15.49
N VAL A 107 -3.19 5.98 16.46
CA VAL A 107 -3.89 5.95 17.74
C VAL A 107 -2.88 5.76 18.87
N TYR A 108 -3.28 6.17 20.07
CA TYR A 108 -2.55 5.80 21.29
C TYR A 108 -2.83 4.33 21.59
N LYS A 109 -1.79 3.52 21.74
CA LYS A 109 -1.93 2.09 21.96
C LYS A 109 -2.64 1.76 23.27
N GLU A 110 -2.55 2.63 24.28
CA GLU A 110 -3.17 2.41 25.58
C GLU A 110 -4.66 2.67 25.58
N THR A 111 -5.15 3.62 24.77
CA THR A 111 -6.55 4.07 24.79
C THR A 111 -7.31 3.83 23.49
N GLY A 112 -6.61 3.69 22.36
CA GLY A 112 -7.22 3.59 21.04
C GLY A 112 -7.70 4.93 20.51
N GLU A 113 -7.50 6.02 21.23
CA GLU A 113 -7.87 7.37 20.78
C GLU A 113 -6.90 7.86 19.71
N LYS A 114 -7.38 8.75 18.83
CA LYS A 114 -6.57 9.31 17.74
C LYS A 114 -5.35 10.05 18.29
N HIS A 115 -4.23 9.78 17.67
CA HIS A 115 -2.92 10.32 18.03
C HIS A 115 -2.32 11.06 16.83
N PRO A 116 -2.11 12.40 16.91
CA PRO A 116 -1.42 13.10 15.84
C PRO A 116 -0.02 12.51 15.59
N HIS A 117 0.28 12.16 14.35
CA HIS A 117 1.55 11.50 14.01
C HIS A 117 2.70 12.46 13.76
N GLY A 118 2.42 13.71 13.45
CA GLY A 118 3.47 14.71 13.17
C GLY A 118 4.22 14.51 11.86
N ILE A 119 3.79 13.60 11.03
CA ILE A 119 4.45 13.29 9.75
C ILE A 119 4.05 14.34 8.72
N VAL A 120 5.06 14.89 8.03
CA VAL A 120 4.88 15.88 6.97
C VAL A 120 5.46 15.31 5.68
N LEU A 121 4.72 15.45 4.58
CA LEU A 121 5.23 15.04 3.27
C LEU A 121 6.39 15.96 2.87
N ASP A 122 7.45 15.35 2.37
CA ASP A 122 8.57 16.07 1.75
C ASP A 122 8.25 16.42 0.31
N GLU A 123 9.19 17.04 -0.40
CA GLU A 123 9.04 17.31 -1.82
C GLU A 123 8.99 15.99 -2.61
N PRO A 124 8.09 15.86 -3.58
CA PRO A 124 8.05 14.66 -4.41
C PRO A 124 9.32 14.51 -5.24
N GLU A 125 9.83 13.31 -5.36
CA GLU A 125 11.09 13.05 -6.06
C GLU A 125 10.99 13.14 -7.59
N ASP A 126 9.78 12.86 -8.13
CA ASP A 126 9.55 12.79 -9.58
C ASP A 126 8.07 12.95 -9.93
N ALA A 127 7.78 12.93 -11.23
CA ALA A 127 6.41 13.04 -11.74
C ALA A 127 5.53 11.87 -11.31
N HIS A 128 6.11 10.69 -11.12
CA HIS A 128 5.36 9.52 -10.67
C HIS A 128 4.83 9.73 -9.25
N GLU A 129 5.64 10.23 -8.35
CA GLU A 129 5.21 10.55 -6.99
C GLU A 129 4.17 11.68 -6.97
N VAL A 130 4.30 12.68 -7.82
CA VAL A 130 3.30 13.74 -7.98
C VAL A 130 1.95 13.11 -8.37
N ALA A 131 1.94 12.21 -9.33
CA ALA A 131 0.72 11.54 -9.79
C ALA A 131 0.10 10.68 -8.68
N GLU A 132 0.91 9.99 -7.90
CA GLU A 132 0.43 9.21 -6.73
C GLU A 132 -0.26 10.12 -5.71
N ARG A 133 0.35 11.26 -5.40
CA ARG A 133 -0.22 12.25 -4.45
C ARG A 133 -1.50 12.87 -4.97
N GLU A 134 -1.58 13.15 -6.26
CA GLU A 134 -2.81 13.66 -6.89
C GLU A 134 -3.93 12.63 -6.82
N GLY A 135 -3.63 11.36 -7.04
CA GLY A 135 -4.57 10.25 -6.89
C GLY A 135 -5.12 10.17 -5.46
N ALA A 136 -4.26 10.32 -4.47
CA ALA A 136 -4.65 10.35 -3.06
C ALA A 136 -5.57 11.54 -2.76
N GLN A 137 -5.26 12.71 -3.28
CA GLN A 137 -6.08 13.92 -3.09
C GLN A 137 -7.47 13.74 -3.69
N ARG A 138 -7.59 13.16 -4.87
CA ARG A 138 -8.89 12.87 -5.50
C ARG A 138 -9.74 11.92 -4.66
N LEU A 139 -9.13 10.88 -4.11
CA LEU A 139 -9.83 9.93 -3.23
C LEU A 139 -10.25 10.61 -1.93
N ARG A 140 -9.40 11.43 -1.36
CA ARG A 140 -9.68 12.17 -0.14
C ARG A 140 -10.84 13.15 -0.34
N ALA A 141 -10.88 13.84 -1.48
CA ALA A 141 -11.94 14.79 -1.81
C ALA A 141 -13.30 14.10 -2.03
N GLY A 142 -13.30 12.83 -2.46
CA GLY A 142 -14.49 12.03 -2.68
C GLY A 142 -15.08 11.42 -1.41
N LEU A 143 -14.36 11.54 -0.31
CA LEU A 143 -14.83 11.06 0.99
C LEU A 143 -15.60 12.16 1.70
#